data_7e14a9148c7e32be7a25ebd73fa3895b
#
_entry.id   7e14a9148c7e32be7a25ebd73fa3895b
#
_cell.length_a   1.000
_cell.length_b   1.000
_cell.length_c   1.000
_cell.angle_alpha   90.00
_cell.angle_beta   90.00
_cell.angle_gamma   90.00
#
_symmetry.space_group_name_H-M   'P 1'
#
loop_
_entity.id
_entity.type
_entity.pdbx_description
1 polymer ?
#
loop_
_entity_poly.entity_id
_entity_poly.type
_entity_poly.pdbx_seq_one_letter_code
_entity_poly.pdbx_strand_id
1 'polypeptide(L)'
;MRKLIQFLLFLLLTSCSTYSDQEIQDFDSQISTHIKKNDLKFDKSSSGLRYFISKNGEGKFIRYTDSVSITYSGFLLNGKRFDNQKNPITFAVRDLIAGWKEVLLMCKKGSEVQMILPPSIAYGDHKLDNIPQNSILKFDMKVWEVK
;
A
#
# COMPACT_ATOMS: atom_id res chain seq x y z
N MET A 1 8.44 2.36 60.10
CA MET A 1 7.68 1.66 59.05
C MET A 1 7.56 2.59 57.84
N ARG A 2 8.46 2.45 56.87
CA ARG A 2 8.50 3.30 55.67
C ARG A 2 7.64 2.62 54.59
N LYS A 3 6.51 3.21 54.21
CA LYS A 3 5.69 2.78 53.08
C LYS A 3 6.38 3.22 51.80
N LEU A 4 6.90 2.26 51.04
CA LEU A 4 7.43 2.44 49.71
C LEU A 4 6.24 2.61 48.75
N ILE A 5 6.00 3.83 48.28
CA ILE A 5 5.06 4.11 47.21
C ILE A 5 5.79 3.80 45.93
N GLN A 6 5.49 2.65 45.32
CA GLN A 6 5.90 2.34 43.97
C GLN A 6 5.04 3.17 42.99
N PHE A 7 5.64 4.22 42.47
CA PHE A 7 5.07 5.00 41.35
C PHE A 7 5.32 4.20 40.08
N LEU A 8 4.31 3.40 39.68
CA LEU A 8 4.30 2.69 38.40
C LEU A 8 4.13 3.72 37.27
N LEU A 9 5.27 4.16 36.70
CA LEU A 9 5.30 5.03 35.54
C LEU A 9 4.80 4.21 34.34
N PHE A 10 3.51 4.32 34.04
CA PHE A 10 2.89 3.76 32.86
C PHE A 10 3.34 4.61 31.66
N LEU A 11 4.40 4.17 30.97
CA LEU A 11 4.87 4.77 29.74
C LEU A 11 3.80 4.48 28.68
N LEU A 12 2.90 5.43 28.48
CA LEU A 12 1.99 5.44 27.33
C LEU A 12 2.87 5.64 26.06
N LEU A 13 3.20 4.53 25.40
CA LEU A 13 3.71 4.57 24.03
C LEU A 13 2.57 5.05 23.15
N THR A 14 2.43 6.37 23.01
CA THR A 14 1.59 6.96 21.97
C THR A 14 2.27 6.63 20.64
N SER A 15 1.79 5.58 19.99
CA SER A 15 2.06 5.36 18.57
C SER A 15 1.56 6.60 17.84
N CYS A 16 2.47 7.43 17.38
CA CYS A 16 2.15 8.61 16.57
C CYS A 16 1.76 8.11 15.18
N SER A 17 0.49 7.73 14.99
CA SER A 17 -0.04 7.53 13.66
C SER A 17 -0.24 8.90 13.02
N THR A 18 0.19 9.08 11.78
CA THR A 18 0.01 10.33 11.01
C THR A 18 -1.46 10.68 10.83
N TYR A 19 -2.35 9.68 10.89
CA TYR A 19 -3.80 9.81 10.69
C TYR A 19 -4.58 9.38 11.92
N SER A 20 -5.65 10.10 12.23
CA SER A 20 -6.65 9.73 13.22
C SER A 20 -7.50 8.54 12.74
N ASP A 21 -8.16 7.86 13.67
CA ASP A 21 -9.08 6.76 13.34
C ASP A 21 -10.21 7.22 12.40
N GLN A 22 -10.69 8.46 12.56
CA GLN A 22 -11.72 9.04 11.69
C GLN A 22 -11.21 9.21 10.25
N GLU A 23 -10.01 9.76 10.06
CA GLU A 23 -9.41 9.90 8.72
C GLU A 23 -9.19 8.55 8.04
N ILE A 24 -8.75 7.54 8.80
CA ILE A 24 -8.60 6.18 8.30
C ILE A 24 -9.94 5.61 7.83
N GLN A 25 -11.01 5.80 8.61
CA GLN A 25 -12.36 5.39 8.25
C GLN A 25 -12.88 6.14 7.01
N ASP A 26 -12.59 7.43 6.89
CA ASP A 26 -12.98 8.24 5.74
C ASP A 26 -12.29 7.77 4.45
N PHE A 27 -11.00 7.45 4.48
CA PHE A 27 -10.30 6.85 3.34
C PHE A 27 -10.88 5.48 2.98
N ASP A 28 -11.16 4.64 3.97
CA ASP A 28 -11.76 3.32 3.77
C ASP A 28 -13.15 3.41 3.13
N SER A 29 -13.96 4.36 3.56
CA SER A 29 -15.28 4.65 3.02
C SER A 29 -15.21 5.11 1.56
N GLN A 30 -14.27 6.01 1.22
CA GLN A 30 -14.06 6.48 -0.16
C GLN A 30 -13.64 5.33 -1.08
N ILE A 31 -12.71 4.47 -0.63
CA ILE A 31 -12.26 3.30 -1.38
C ILE A 31 -13.42 2.32 -1.58
N SER A 32 -14.16 2.01 -0.52
CA SER A 32 -15.30 1.08 -0.57
C SER A 32 -16.40 1.56 -1.50
N THR A 33 -16.70 2.86 -1.48
CA THR A 33 -17.64 3.50 -2.40
C THR A 33 -17.17 3.40 -3.85
N HIS A 34 -15.88 3.66 -4.11
CA HIS A 34 -15.31 3.54 -5.44
C HIS A 34 -15.39 2.09 -5.98
N ILE A 35 -15.04 1.11 -5.15
CA ILE A 35 -15.12 -0.33 -5.50
C ILE A 35 -16.56 -0.70 -5.85
N LYS A 36 -17.53 -0.34 -5.00
CA LYS A 36 -18.95 -0.63 -5.21
C LYS A 36 -19.49 0.03 -6.48
N LYS A 37 -19.18 1.31 -6.70
CA LYS A 37 -19.65 2.06 -7.87
C LYS A 37 -19.17 1.47 -9.20
N ASN A 38 -17.97 0.85 -9.20
CA ASN A 38 -17.35 0.31 -10.41
C ASN A 38 -17.45 -1.22 -10.51
N ASP A 39 -18.23 -1.87 -9.63
CA ASP A 39 -18.41 -3.32 -9.56
C ASP A 39 -17.08 -4.11 -9.53
N LEU A 40 -16.12 -3.61 -8.77
CA LEU A 40 -14.78 -4.19 -8.65
C LEU A 40 -14.74 -5.25 -7.55
N LYS A 41 -13.87 -6.25 -7.74
CA LYS A 41 -13.65 -7.31 -6.74
C LYS A 41 -12.23 -7.21 -6.21
N PHE A 42 -12.12 -6.75 -4.98
CA PHE A 42 -10.84 -6.60 -4.27
C PHE A 42 -10.91 -7.27 -2.90
N ASP A 43 -9.83 -7.94 -2.54
CA ASP A 43 -9.59 -8.35 -1.16
C ASP A 43 -9.12 -7.15 -0.33
N LYS A 44 -9.34 -7.20 0.99
CA LYS A 44 -8.90 -6.17 1.94
C LYS A 44 -7.92 -6.75 2.93
N SER A 45 -6.79 -6.10 3.12
CA SER A 45 -5.86 -6.41 4.20
C SER A 45 -6.11 -5.57 5.46
N SER A 46 -5.44 -5.91 6.55
CA SER A 46 -5.52 -5.18 7.82
C SER A 46 -4.96 -3.75 7.74
N SER A 47 -4.03 -3.47 6.81
CA SER A 47 -3.48 -2.13 6.58
C SER A 47 -4.42 -1.20 5.80
N GLY A 48 -5.55 -1.71 5.31
CA GLY A 48 -6.48 -1.00 4.45
C GLY A 48 -6.17 -1.12 2.95
N LEU A 49 -5.08 -1.82 2.56
CA LEU A 49 -4.82 -2.15 1.16
C LEU A 49 -6.01 -2.89 0.57
N ARG A 50 -6.40 -2.52 -0.65
CA ARG A 50 -7.27 -3.32 -1.52
C ARG A 50 -6.45 -3.87 -2.66
N TYR A 51 -6.59 -5.16 -2.95
CA TYR A 51 -5.83 -5.80 -4.01
C TYR A 51 -6.64 -6.88 -4.73
N PHE A 52 -6.30 -7.08 -5.99
CA PHE A 52 -6.83 -8.14 -6.84
C PHE A 52 -5.68 -8.71 -7.69
N ILE A 53 -5.29 -9.95 -7.42
CA ILE A 53 -4.27 -10.65 -8.20
C ILE A 53 -4.97 -11.34 -9.36
N SER A 54 -4.95 -10.72 -10.54
CA SER A 54 -5.59 -11.24 -11.75
C SER A 54 -4.83 -12.42 -12.36
N LYS A 55 -3.52 -12.49 -12.08
CA LYS A 55 -2.64 -13.59 -12.48
C LYS A 55 -1.65 -13.89 -11.37
N ASN A 56 -1.65 -15.13 -10.88
CA ASN A 56 -0.81 -15.53 -9.74
C ASN A 56 0.70 -15.60 -10.01
N GLY A 57 1.12 -15.72 -11.27
CA GLY A 57 2.52 -15.95 -11.61
C GLY A 57 3.01 -17.36 -11.21
N GLU A 58 4.31 -17.58 -11.31
CA GLU A 58 4.94 -18.90 -11.12
C GLU A 58 6.16 -18.83 -10.20
N GLY A 59 6.55 -19.96 -9.62
CA GLY A 59 7.72 -20.07 -8.77
C GLY A 59 7.46 -19.68 -7.31
N LYS A 60 8.49 -19.16 -6.65
CA LYS A 60 8.45 -18.77 -5.24
C LYS A 60 7.80 -17.38 -5.07
N PHE A 61 7.19 -17.17 -3.91
CA PHE A 61 6.75 -15.83 -3.50
C PHE A 61 7.94 -14.86 -3.37
N ILE A 62 7.70 -13.61 -3.73
CA ILE A 62 8.66 -12.52 -3.59
C ILE A 62 8.96 -12.30 -2.10
N ARG A 63 10.22 -12.06 -1.77
CA ARG A 63 10.68 -11.78 -0.41
C ARG A 63 11.08 -10.32 -0.26
N TYR A 64 11.08 -9.83 0.94
CA TYR A 64 11.50 -8.46 1.28
C TYR A 64 12.94 -8.12 0.83
N THR A 65 13.81 -9.13 0.77
CA THR A 65 15.21 -9.01 0.35
C THR A 65 15.42 -9.08 -1.15
N ASP A 66 14.39 -9.41 -1.92
CA ASP A 66 14.49 -9.57 -3.37
C ASP A 66 14.43 -8.21 -4.09
N SER A 67 14.86 -8.20 -5.34
CA SER A 67 14.59 -7.13 -6.28
C SER A 67 13.60 -7.61 -7.34
N VAL A 68 12.73 -6.71 -7.79
CA VAL A 68 11.69 -7.00 -8.77
C VAL A 68 11.79 -6.07 -9.97
N SER A 69 11.66 -6.63 -11.18
CA SER A 69 11.48 -5.85 -12.41
C SER A 69 9.98 -5.77 -12.71
N ILE A 70 9.43 -4.57 -12.73
CA ILE A 70 7.99 -4.32 -12.85
C ILE A 70 7.68 -3.30 -13.94
N THR A 71 6.49 -3.41 -14.51
CA THR A 71 5.79 -2.34 -15.22
C THR A 71 4.56 -1.95 -14.43
N TYR A 72 4.17 -0.68 -14.49
CA TYR A 72 2.98 -0.23 -13.76
C TYR A 72 2.37 1.03 -14.34
N SER A 73 1.10 1.26 -14.03
CA SER A 73 0.40 2.53 -14.21
C SER A 73 -0.18 2.99 -12.88
N GLY A 74 0.00 4.26 -12.55
CA GLY A 74 -0.48 4.87 -11.31
C GLY A 74 -1.56 5.91 -11.57
N PHE A 75 -2.65 5.86 -10.79
CA PHE A 75 -3.81 6.74 -10.92
C PHE A 75 -4.26 7.27 -9.56
N LEU A 76 -4.73 8.51 -9.54
CA LEU A 76 -5.55 9.02 -8.45
C LEU A 76 -6.92 8.31 -8.46
N LEU A 77 -7.66 8.36 -7.34
CA LEU A 77 -8.97 7.72 -7.24
C LEU A 77 -9.98 8.26 -8.26
N ASN A 78 -9.84 9.52 -8.69
CA ASN A 78 -10.66 10.14 -9.74
C ASN A 78 -10.32 9.69 -11.17
N GLY A 79 -9.33 8.79 -11.33
CA GLY A 79 -8.90 8.25 -12.61
C GLY A 79 -7.79 9.04 -13.33
N LYS A 80 -7.36 10.20 -12.79
CA LYS A 80 -6.23 10.93 -13.36
C LYS A 80 -4.95 10.10 -13.21
N ARG A 81 -4.30 9.77 -14.32
CA ARG A 81 -3.02 9.08 -14.32
C ARG A 81 -1.90 10.05 -13.94
N PHE A 82 -1.10 9.68 -12.96
CA PHE A 82 0.04 10.47 -12.52
C PHE A 82 1.39 9.83 -12.91
N ASP A 83 1.43 8.53 -13.17
CA ASP A 83 2.65 7.81 -13.57
C ASP A 83 2.34 6.64 -14.51
N ASN A 84 3.32 6.27 -15.35
CA ASN A 84 3.15 5.17 -16.30
C ASN A 84 4.51 4.62 -16.75
N GLN A 85 4.95 3.55 -16.11
CA GLN A 85 6.19 2.87 -16.43
C GLN A 85 5.93 1.68 -17.37
N LYS A 86 6.10 1.90 -18.68
CA LYS A 86 5.79 0.89 -19.72
C LYS A 86 6.90 -0.15 -19.90
N ASN A 87 8.15 0.22 -19.65
CA ASN A 87 9.28 -0.70 -19.74
C ASN A 87 9.62 -1.24 -18.35
N PRO A 88 10.03 -2.51 -18.22
CA PRO A 88 10.41 -3.05 -16.93
C PRO A 88 11.52 -2.23 -16.27
N ILE A 89 11.28 -1.81 -15.05
CA ILE A 89 12.26 -1.14 -14.17
C ILE A 89 12.44 -1.95 -12.91
N THR A 90 13.68 -2.01 -12.41
CA THR A 90 14.04 -2.85 -11.26
C THR A 90 14.13 -2.02 -9.98
N PHE A 91 13.48 -2.50 -8.94
CA PHE A 91 13.53 -1.93 -7.58
C PHE A 91 13.87 -3.02 -6.56
N ALA A 92 14.60 -2.67 -5.51
CA ALA A 92 14.65 -3.50 -4.31
C ALA A 92 13.31 -3.40 -3.58
N VAL A 93 12.72 -4.53 -3.22
CA VAL A 93 11.38 -4.56 -2.57
C VAL A 93 11.37 -3.71 -1.30
N ARG A 94 12.45 -3.77 -0.50
CA ARG A 94 12.59 -3.03 0.75
C ARG A 94 12.48 -1.50 0.62
N ASP A 95 12.78 -0.95 -0.57
CA ASP A 95 12.85 0.50 -0.81
C ASP A 95 11.54 1.07 -1.35
N LEU A 96 10.54 0.23 -1.58
CA LEU A 96 9.22 0.62 -2.10
C LEU A 96 8.30 1.17 -1.00
N ILE A 97 7.23 1.86 -1.39
CA ILE A 97 6.17 2.28 -0.46
C ILE A 97 5.50 1.07 0.19
N ALA A 98 4.95 1.26 1.40
CA ALA A 98 4.45 0.18 2.24
C ALA A 98 3.41 -0.71 1.53
N GLY A 99 2.44 -0.12 0.83
CA GLY A 99 1.41 -0.88 0.11
C GLY A 99 1.96 -1.73 -1.03
N TRP A 100 3.00 -1.27 -1.74
CA TRP A 100 3.67 -2.07 -2.76
C TRP A 100 4.45 -3.23 -2.16
N LYS A 101 5.18 -3.00 -1.05
CA LYS A 101 5.86 -4.07 -0.32
C LYS A 101 4.87 -5.16 0.09
N GLU A 102 3.76 -4.76 0.67
CA GLU A 102 2.74 -5.69 1.16
C GLU A 102 2.18 -6.58 0.04
N VAL A 103 1.76 -5.98 -1.08
CA VAL A 103 1.17 -6.74 -2.18
C VAL A 103 2.20 -7.60 -2.91
N LEU A 104 3.44 -7.13 -3.08
CA LEU A 104 4.49 -7.89 -3.75
C LEU A 104 4.86 -9.17 -3.00
N LEU A 105 4.82 -9.17 -1.66
CA LEU A 105 5.04 -10.39 -0.86
C LEU A 105 3.97 -11.46 -1.09
N MET A 106 2.81 -11.10 -1.66
CA MET A 106 1.76 -12.03 -2.08
C MET A 106 1.87 -12.43 -3.56
N CYS A 107 2.84 -11.85 -4.29
CA CYS A 107 3.06 -12.07 -5.71
C CYS A 107 4.25 -12.99 -6.00
N LYS A 108 4.35 -13.41 -7.26
CA LYS A 108 5.43 -14.22 -7.83
C LYS A 108 5.88 -13.62 -9.14
N LYS A 109 6.95 -14.15 -9.75
CA LYS A 109 7.31 -13.81 -11.13
C LYS A 109 6.13 -14.07 -12.07
N GLY A 110 5.79 -13.10 -12.90
CA GLY A 110 4.67 -13.16 -13.85
C GLY A 110 3.32 -12.78 -13.24
N SER A 111 3.23 -12.41 -11.96
CA SER A 111 1.99 -11.94 -11.36
C SER A 111 1.53 -10.62 -11.99
N GLU A 112 0.20 -10.48 -12.12
CA GLU A 112 -0.46 -9.23 -12.48
C GLU A 112 -1.42 -8.88 -11.35
N VAL A 113 -1.34 -7.65 -10.85
CA VAL A 113 -2.10 -7.21 -9.69
C VAL A 113 -2.60 -5.79 -9.86
N GLN A 114 -3.82 -5.57 -9.44
CA GLN A 114 -4.41 -4.26 -9.24
C GLN A 114 -4.48 -3.96 -7.75
N MET A 115 -4.24 -2.71 -7.37
CA MET A 115 -4.28 -2.32 -5.96
C MET A 115 -4.81 -0.90 -5.77
N ILE A 116 -5.41 -0.66 -4.61
CA ILE A 116 -5.82 0.66 -4.14
C ILE A 116 -5.23 0.85 -2.75
N LEU A 117 -4.44 1.90 -2.59
CA LEU A 117 -3.71 2.22 -1.38
C LEU A 117 -4.31 3.46 -0.71
N PRO A 118 -4.71 3.38 0.57
CA PRO A 118 -4.94 4.58 1.35
C PRO A 118 -3.62 5.34 1.56
N PRO A 119 -3.67 6.65 1.86
CA PRO A 119 -2.48 7.48 2.02
C PRO A 119 -1.48 6.93 3.04
N SER A 120 -1.96 6.29 4.11
CA SER A 120 -1.13 5.75 5.21
C SER A 120 -0.11 4.70 4.79
N ILE A 121 -0.32 4.02 3.66
CA ILE A 121 0.59 3.02 3.09
C ILE A 121 1.11 3.43 1.70
N ALA A 122 0.91 4.68 1.32
CA ALA A 122 1.38 5.32 0.09
C ALA A 122 2.32 6.48 0.41
N TYR A 123 2.00 7.70 -0.01
CA TYR A 123 2.84 8.88 0.20
C TYR A 123 2.38 9.79 1.35
N GLY A 124 1.32 9.42 2.05
CA GLY A 124 0.87 10.12 3.24
C GLY A 124 0.42 11.55 2.96
N ASP A 125 0.80 12.44 3.85
CA ASP A 125 0.57 13.89 3.79
C ASP A 125 1.61 14.64 2.93
N HIS A 126 2.53 13.92 2.27
CA HIS A 126 3.50 14.51 1.38
C HIS A 126 2.87 14.88 0.04
N LYS A 127 3.11 16.10 -0.39
CA LYS A 127 2.77 16.55 -1.73
C LYS A 127 3.90 16.23 -2.71
N LEU A 128 3.60 15.55 -3.80
CA LEU A 128 4.50 15.35 -4.94
C LEU A 128 3.94 16.11 -6.15
N ASP A 129 4.74 16.28 -7.20
CA ASP A 129 4.37 17.11 -8.36
C ASP A 129 2.99 16.77 -8.96
N ASN A 130 2.70 15.47 -9.09
CA ASN A 130 1.46 14.98 -9.70
C ASN A 130 0.53 14.25 -8.71
N ILE A 131 0.89 14.18 -7.43
CA ILE A 131 0.15 13.50 -6.38
C ILE A 131 -0.11 14.49 -5.24
N PRO A 132 -1.35 14.96 -5.07
CA PRO A 132 -1.73 15.78 -3.91
C PRO A 132 -1.46 15.03 -2.59
N GLN A 133 -1.27 15.79 -1.52
CA GLN A 133 -1.23 15.21 -0.17
C GLN A 133 -2.50 14.43 0.13
N ASN A 134 -2.42 13.41 0.95
CA ASN A 134 -3.53 12.55 1.38
C ASN A 134 -4.26 11.86 0.22
N SER A 135 -3.55 11.56 -0.88
CA SER A 135 -4.15 10.89 -2.04
C SER A 135 -4.31 9.39 -1.83
N ILE A 136 -5.51 8.89 -2.12
CA ILE A 136 -5.73 7.46 -2.37
C ILE A 136 -5.22 7.15 -3.77
N LEU A 137 -4.38 6.13 -3.89
CA LEU A 137 -3.72 5.78 -5.13
C LEU A 137 -4.19 4.42 -5.65
N LYS A 138 -4.33 4.32 -6.97
CA LYS A 138 -4.58 3.06 -7.67
C LYS A 138 -3.38 2.70 -8.53
N PHE A 139 -3.05 1.42 -8.58
CA PHE A 139 -2.01 0.91 -9.47
C PHE A 139 -2.46 -0.38 -10.16
N ASP A 140 -2.09 -0.46 -11.44
CA ASP A 140 -2.04 -1.71 -12.17
C ASP A 140 -0.57 -2.08 -12.33
N MET A 141 -0.17 -3.28 -11.93
CA MET A 141 1.23 -3.69 -11.90
C MET A 141 1.40 -5.10 -12.46
N LYS A 142 2.51 -5.31 -13.18
CA LYS A 142 2.98 -6.62 -13.62
C LYS A 142 4.41 -6.86 -13.17
N VAL A 143 4.66 -8.03 -12.59
CA VAL A 143 5.99 -8.51 -12.21
C VAL A 143 6.58 -9.31 -13.36
N TRP A 144 7.70 -8.85 -13.91
CA TRP A 144 8.40 -9.53 -15.00
C TRP A 144 9.50 -10.46 -14.51
N GLU A 145 10.30 -9.99 -13.54
CA GLU A 145 11.42 -10.74 -12.99
C GLU A 145 11.52 -10.55 -11.48
N VAL A 146 12.06 -11.59 -10.80
CA VAL A 146 12.41 -11.57 -9.38
C VAL A 146 13.86 -12.04 -9.24
N LYS A 147 14.69 -11.29 -8.51
CA LYS A 147 16.13 -11.56 -8.31
C LYS A 147 16.48 -11.53 -6.84
#